data_a81fe1560c841ee41cb8277da0c2d8e9
#
_entry.id   a81fe1560c841ee41cb8277da0c2d8e9
#
_cell.length_a   1.000
_cell.length_b   1.000
_cell.length_c   1.000
_cell.angle_alpha   90.00
_cell.angle_beta   90.00
_cell.angle_gamma   90.00
#
_symmetry.space_group_name_H-M   'P 1'
#
loop_
_entity.id
_entity.type
_entity.pdbx_description
1 polymer ?
#
loop_
_entity_poly.entity_id
_entity_poly.type
_entity_poly.pdbx_seq_one_letter_code
_entity_poly.pdbx_strand_id
1 'polypeptide(L)'
;MESSTRFVDKVISEVAAMHTEAGAPLTTWHFGGDEAKNIKLGAGFQDVNAQDKVSWKGTIDLSKQDKPFAQSPQCQTLIADGTVSDFGHLPSHFAEQVSKIVAEKGIPSFQAWQDGLKYSEGEKAFATENTRVNFWDVLYWGGTSSVYEWSKKGYDVIVSNPDYVYMDMPYEVDPKERGYYWATRATDTRKMFGFAPENMPQNAETSVDRDGNGFTGKGEIAAKPFYGLSAQLWSETVRNDEQFEYMVFPRVLAAAERAWHRAEWENDYKVGVEYSQNSNLVDKASLNQDYNRFANVLGQRELAKLEKSGIDYRLPVPGAKVEDGKLAMNVQFPGVKLQYSLDGKNWLNYVDNARPNVKGEVFIRSVSATGEKTSRVTSVK
;
A
#
# COMPACT_ATOMS: atom_id res chain seq x y z
N MET A 1 -32.10 -4.13 -7.16
CA MET A 1 -31.24 -4.95 -6.26
C MET A 1 -31.38 -6.45 -6.50
N GLU A 2 -32.58 -7.03 -6.73
CA GLU A 2 -32.70 -8.48 -6.95
C GLU A 2 -31.80 -9.08 -8.05
N SER A 3 -31.64 -8.40 -9.18
CA SER A 3 -30.74 -8.87 -10.25
C SER A 3 -29.28 -8.87 -9.81
N SER A 4 -28.85 -7.87 -9.02
CA SER A 4 -27.50 -7.78 -8.49
C SER A 4 -27.26 -8.86 -7.44
N THR A 5 -28.21 -9.11 -6.53
CA THR A 5 -28.09 -10.16 -5.52
C THR A 5 -28.07 -11.55 -6.16
N ARG A 6 -28.91 -11.82 -7.18
CA ARG A 6 -28.87 -13.09 -7.92
C ARG A 6 -27.53 -13.31 -8.63
N PHE A 7 -26.97 -12.26 -9.21
CA PHE A 7 -25.66 -12.34 -9.86
C PHE A 7 -24.57 -12.69 -8.83
N VAL A 8 -24.52 -11.95 -7.72
CA VAL A 8 -23.52 -12.15 -6.67
C VAL A 8 -23.70 -13.54 -6.02
N ASP A 9 -24.92 -13.97 -5.74
CA ASP A 9 -25.20 -15.34 -5.24
C ASP A 9 -24.65 -16.41 -6.17
N LYS A 10 -24.87 -16.28 -7.49
CA LYS A 10 -24.31 -17.19 -8.47
C LYS A 10 -22.78 -17.22 -8.44
N VAL A 11 -22.14 -16.05 -8.41
CA VAL A 11 -20.67 -15.95 -8.38
C VAL A 11 -20.11 -16.59 -7.10
N ILE A 12 -20.68 -16.26 -5.92
CA ILE A 12 -20.24 -16.85 -4.65
C ILE A 12 -20.41 -18.37 -4.66
N SER A 13 -21.54 -18.86 -5.18
CA SER A 13 -21.81 -20.30 -5.25
C SER A 13 -20.78 -21.04 -6.11
N GLU A 14 -20.45 -20.51 -7.28
CA GLU A 14 -19.48 -21.13 -8.19
C GLU A 14 -18.06 -21.12 -7.57
N VAL A 15 -17.64 -19.99 -7.00
CA VAL A 15 -16.34 -19.90 -6.35
C VAL A 15 -16.25 -20.84 -5.15
N ALA A 16 -17.29 -20.91 -4.31
CA ALA A 16 -17.32 -21.83 -3.19
C ALA A 16 -17.28 -23.31 -3.63
N ALA A 17 -17.95 -23.65 -4.74
CA ALA A 17 -17.89 -24.99 -5.32
C ALA A 17 -16.47 -25.34 -5.80
N MET A 18 -15.80 -24.44 -6.52
CA MET A 18 -14.40 -24.63 -6.95
C MET A 18 -13.47 -24.86 -5.75
N HIS A 19 -13.64 -24.11 -4.68
CA HIS A 19 -12.86 -24.28 -3.45
C HIS A 19 -13.13 -25.64 -2.78
N THR A 20 -14.39 -26.07 -2.78
CA THR A 20 -14.77 -27.38 -2.24
C THR A 20 -14.16 -28.53 -3.06
N GLU A 21 -14.22 -28.44 -4.39
CA GLU A 21 -13.59 -29.42 -5.30
C GLU A 21 -12.06 -29.49 -5.09
N ALA A 22 -11.43 -28.35 -4.81
CA ALA A 22 -10.00 -28.29 -4.50
C ALA A 22 -9.63 -28.83 -3.10
N GLY A 23 -10.60 -29.22 -2.28
CA GLY A 23 -10.38 -29.65 -0.89
C GLY A 23 -9.96 -28.52 0.06
N ALA A 24 -10.16 -27.26 -0.34
CA ALA A 24 -9.83 -26.05 0.42
C ALA A 24 -11.08 -25.14 0.54
N PRO A 25 -12.03 -25.46 1.42
CA PRO A 25 -13.28 -24.72 1.54
C PRO A 25 -13.06 -23.22 1.73
N LEU A 26 -13.88 -22.42 1.07
CA LEU A 26 -13.81 -20.96 1.14
C LEU A 26 -14.16 -20.47 2.56
N THR A 27 -13.27 -19.76 3.20
CA THR A 27 -13.44 -19.27 4.58
C THR A 27 -13.67 -17.77 4.69
N THR A 28 -13.41 -17.03 3.63
CA THR A 28 -13.58 -15.58 3.59
C THR A 28 -14.02 -15.13 2.19
N TRP A 29 -15.04 -14.30 2.15
CA TRP A 29 -15.48 -13.62 0.94
C TRP A 29 -15.12 -12.14 1.02
N HIS A 30 -14.29 -11.66 0.10
CA HIS A 30 -14.00 -10.25 -0.01
C HIS A 30 -14.96 -9.60 -1.01
N PHE A 31 -15.77 -8.67 -0.52
CA PHE A 31 -16.83 -8.00 -1.27
C PHE A 31 -16.32 -6.94 -2.25
N GLY A 32 -15.14 -6.38 -2.00
CA GLY A 32 -14.71 -5.14 -2.65
C GLY A 32 -15.35 -3.93 -1.99
N GLY A 33 -16.17 -3.19 -2.73
CA GLY A 33 -16.99 -2.09 -2.19
C GLY A 33 -16.31 -0.74 -2.15
N ASP A 34 -15.05 -0.66 -2.58
CA ASP A 34 -14.29 0.57 -2.70
C ASP A 34 -14.83 1.47 -3.82
N GLU A 35 -14.75 2.78 -3.59
CA GLU A 35 -15.03 3.84 -4.57
C GLU A 35 -16.39 3.78 -5.29
N ALA A 36 -17.34 3.02 -4.77
CA ALA A 36 -18.71 2.94 -5.28
C ALA A 36 -19.47 4.24 -5.00
N LYS A 37 -19.34 5.22 -5.90
CA LYS A 37 -19.93 6.56 -5.76
C LYS A 37 -21.13 6.72 -6.69
N ASN A 38 -22.10 7.54 -6.25
CA ASN A 38 -23.22 7.95 -7.11
C ASN A 38 -22.78 9.02 -8.13
N ILE A 39 -21.75 8.69 -8.90
CA ILE A 39 -21.17 9.56 -9.91
C ILE A 39 -20.76 8.66 -11.09
N LYS A 40 -21.19 9.03 -12.29
CA LYS A 40 -20.68 8.39 -13.50
C LYS A 40 -19.28 8.96 -13.77
N LEU A 41 -18.27 8.18 -13.49
CA LEU A 41 -16.90 8.47 -13.88
C LEU A 41 -16.83 8.40 -15.43
N GLY A 42 -16.73 9.52 -16.08
CA GLY A 42 -16.74 9.58 -17.53
C GLY A 42 -16.29 10.94 -18.03
N ALA A 43 -17.01 11.52 -18.96
CA ALA A 43 -16.65 12.74 -19.68
C ALA A 43 -16.15 13.89 -18.79
N GLY A 44 -16.70 14.07 -17.59
CA GLY A 44 -16.25 15.15 -16.69
C GLY A 44 -14.95 14.88 -15.95
N PHE A 45 -14.60 13.61 -15.71
CA PHE A 45 -13.36 13.21 -15.02
C PHE A 45 -12.18 13.08 -15.99
N GLN A 46 -12.48 12.78 -17.24
CA GLN A 46 -11.47 12.53 -18.27
C GLN A 46 -11.48 13.61 -19.36
N ASP A 47 -12.23 14.67 -19.16
CA ASP A 47 -12.22 15.80 -20.09
C ASP A 47 -10.85 16.48 -20.06
N VAL A 48 -10.15 16.35 -21.18
CA VAL A 48 -8.81 16.93 -21.37
C VAL A 48 -8.84 18.46 -21.21
N ASN A 49 -9.96 19.11 -21.50
CA ASN A 49 -10.13 20.56 -21.34
C ASN A 49 -10.34 20.97 -19.87
N ALA A 50 -10.67 20.02 -19.01
CA ALA A 50 -10.81 20.26 -17.57
C ALA A 50 -9.51 19.90 -16.79
N GLN A 51 -8.64 19.08 -17.36
CA GLN A 51 -7.44 18.58 -16.68
C GLN A 51 -6.42 19.67 -16.36
N ASP A 52 -6.29 20.69 -17.17
CA ASP A 52 -5.42 21.85 -16.93
C ASP A 52 -5.93 22.75 -15.79
N LYS A 53 -7.19 22.60 -15.39
CA LYS A 53 -7.83 23.33 -14.29
C LYS A 53 -8.01 22.50 -13.03
N VAL A 54 -7.68 21.23 -13.08
CA VAL A 54 -7.85 20.28 -11.98
C VAL A 54 -6.56 20.22 -11.17
N SER A 55 -6.55 20.92 -10.01
CA SER A 55 -5.81 20.33 -8.91
C SER A 55 -6.42 18.94 -8.64
N TRP A 56 -5.69 17.98 -8.19
CA TRP A 56 -6.22 16.63 -7.91
C TRP A 56 -7.43 16.65 -6.92
N LYS A 57 -7.64 17.72 -6.17
CA LYS A 57 -8.85 18.01 -5.38
C LYS A 57 -10.03 18.48 -6.23
N GLY A 58 -9.83 18.56 -7.52
CA GLY A 58 -10.84 18.68 -8.53
C GLY A 58 -11.63 19.97 -8.51
N THR A 59 -11.54 20.66 -9.61
CA THR A 59 -12.56 21.63 -10.01
C THR A 59 -13.70 20.95 -10.78
N ILE A 60 -13.86 19.63 -10.62
CA ILE A 60 -14.97 18.90 -11.25
C ILE A 60 -16.23 19.35 -10.58
N ASP A 61 -17.11 19.94 -11.35
CA ASP A 61 -18.44 20.31 -10.88
C ASP A 61 -19.28 19.02 -10.72
N LEU A 62 -19.29 18.49 -9.51
CA LEU A 62 -20.03 17.26 -9.17
C LEU A 62 -21.55 17.40 -9.41
N SER A 63 -22.09 18.62 -9.47
CA SER A 63 -23.51 18.86 -9.74
C SER A 63 -23.88 18.52 -11.19
N LYS A 64 -22.91 18.59 -12.10
CA LYS A 64 -23.09 18.31 -13.54
C LYS A 64 -22.82 16.85 -13.89
N GLN A 65 -22.35 16.02 -12.96
CA GLN A 65 -22.10 14.62 -13.22
C GLN A 65 -23.40 13.80 -13.15
N ASP A 66 -23.52 12.82 -14.05
CA ASP A 66 -24.59 11.83 -13.99
C ASP A 66 -24.53 11.06 -12.66
N LYS A 67 -25.71 10.85 -12.06
CA LYS A 67 -25.88 10.17 -10.78
C LYS A 67 -26.63 8.85 -10.99
N PRO A 68 -25.94 7.75 -11.33
CA PRO A 68 -26.60 6.52 -11.78
C PRO A 68 -27.51 5.92 -10.73
N PHE A 69 -27.21 6.03 -9.43
CA PHE A 69 -28.10 5.54 -8.38
C PHE A 69 -29.39 6.37 -8.32
N ALA A 70 -29.28 7.69 -8.46
CA ALA A 70 -30.45 8.58 -8.45
C ALA A 70 -31.31 8.42 -9.70
N GLN A 71 -30.79 7.87 -10.79
CA GLN A 71 -31.54 7.59 -12.02
C GLN A 71 -32.22 6.21 -11.99
N SER A 72 -31.85 5.33 -11.06
CA SER A 72 -32.42 3.99 -10.95
C SER A 72 -33.75 4.02 -10.18
N PRO A 73 -34.88 3.58 -10.77
CA PRO A 73 -36.15 3.49 -10.07
C PRO A 73 -36.09 2.61 -8.83
N GLN A 74 -35.33 1.50 -8.85
CA GLN A 74 -35.17 0.62 -7.71
C GLN A 74 -34.41 1.31 -6.56
N CYS A 75 -33.39 2.10 -6.85
CA CYS A 75 -32.69 2.86 -5.83
C CYS A 75 -33.56 3.96 -5.24
N GLN A 76 -34.37 4.63 -6.08
CA GLN A 76 -35.36 5.63 -5.63
C GLN A 76 -36.41 5.01 -4.70
N THR A 77 -36.90 3.80 -4.99
CA THR A 77 -37.82 3.07 -4.13
C THR A 77 -37.23 2.82 -2.75
N LEU A 78 -35.98 2.35 -2.66
CA LEU A 78 -35.31 2.09 -1.37
C LEU A 78 -35.14 3.35 -0.52
N ILE A 79 -35.02 4.51 -1.15
CA ILE A 79 -35.00 5.79 -0.42
C ILE A 79 -36.43 6.17 0.01
N ALA A 80 -37.42 6.04 -0.88
CA ALA A 80 -38.79 6.47 -0.64
C ALA A 80 -39.49 5.64 0.46
N ASP A 81 -39.19 4.35 0.56
CA ASP A 81 -39.73 3.46 1.60
C ASP A 81 -38.94 3.46 2.91
N GLY A 82 -37.86 4.24 2.98
CA GLY A 82 -37.01 4.38 4.17
C GLY A 82 -36.06 3.22 4.44
N THR A 83 -35.93 2.26 3.51
CA THR A 83 -34.95 1.16 3.64
C THR A 83 -33.52 1.66 3.70
N VAL A 84 -33.23 2.73 2.96
CA VAL A 84 -31.93 3.42 2.95
C VAL A 84 -32.15 4.92 3.09
N SER A 85 -31.36 5.60 3.90
CA SER A 85 -31.57 7.03 4.20
C SER A 85 -31.27 7.95 3.00
N ASP A 86 -30.27 7.61 2.19
CA ASP A 86 -29.89 8.34 0.99
C ASP A 86 -29.04 7.47 0.04
N PHE A 87 -28.72 8.00 -1.15
CA PHE A 87 -27.95 7.27 -2.16
C PHE A 87 -26.51 6.95 -1.73
N GLY A 88 -25.94 7.68 -0.78
CA GLY A 88 -24.60 7.41 -0.25
C GLY A 88 -24.54 6.14 0.59
N HIS A 89 -25.66 5.74 1.21
CA HIS A 89 -25.78 4.54 2.05
C HIS A 89 -25.98 3.25 1.24
N LEU A 90 -26.34 3.36 -0.05
CA LEU A 90 -26.60 2.18 -0.90
C LEU A 90 -25.45 1.17 -0.94
N PRO A 91 -24.16 1.55 -1.06
CA PRO A 91 -23.05 0.60 -1.04
C PRO A 91 -23.02 -0.24 0.24
N SER A 92 -23.18 0.39 1.41
CA SER A 92 -23.17 -0.31 2.70
C SER A 92 -24.40 -1.20 2.87
N HIS A 93 -25.58 -0.74 2.48
CA HIS A 93 -26.77 -1.57 2.45
C HIS A 93 -26.60 -2.80 1.55
N PHE A 94 -25.99 -2.62 0.37
CA PHE A 94 -25.72 -3.75 -0.53
C PHE A 94 -24.70 -4.73 0.08
N ALA A 95 -23.66 -4.25 0.73
CA ALA A 95 -22.68 -5.07 1.46
C ALA A 95 -23.38 -5.94 2.55
N GLU A 96 -24.30 -5.34 3.32
CA GLU A 96 -25.10 -6.06 4.33
C GLU A 96 -25.98 -7.15 3.71
N GLN A 97 -26.61 -6.89 2.54
CA GLN A 97 -27.39 -7.92 1.84
C GLN A 97 -26.50 -9.05 1.31
N VAL A 98 -25.31 -8.73 0.76
CA VAL A 98 -24.36 -9.73 0.28
C VAL A 98 -23.82 -10.58 1.43
N SER A 99 -23.61 -10.01 2.62
CA SER A 99 -23.14 -10.76 3.78
C SER A 99 -24.13 -11.89 4.20
N LYS A 100 -25.44 -11.70 3.97
CA LYS A 100 -26.45 -12.74 4.19
C LYS A 100 -26.25 -13.92 3.23
N ILE A 101 -26.01 -13.63 1.96
CA ILE A 101 -25.70 -14.65 0.94
C ILE A 101 -24.43 -15.43 1.34
N VAL A 102 -23.39 -14.71 1.79
CA VAL A 102 -22.12 -15.31 2.23
C VAL A 102 -22.36 -16.26 3.42
N ALA A 103 -23.14 -15.82 4.42
CA ALA A 103 -23.48 -16.63 5.58
C ALA A 103 -24.33 -17.86 5.20
N GLU A 104 -25.30 -17.73 4.29
CA GLU A 104 -26.13 -18.83 3.78
C GLU A 104 -25.31 -19.92 3.05
N LYS A 105 -24.16 -19.55 2.48
CA LYS A 105 -23.21 -20.51 1.88
C LYS A 105 -22.27 -21.16 2.91
N GLY A 106 -22.41 -20.86 4.20
CA GLY A 106 -21.55 -21.38 5.26
C GLY A 106 -20.14 -20.77 5.26
N ILE A 107 -19.94 -19.63 4.63
CA ILE A 107 -18.65 -18.91 4.63
C ILE A 107 -18.61 -18.04 5.89
N PRO A 108 -17.69 -18.30 6.84
CA PRO A 108 -17.73 -17.67 8.16
C PRO A 108 -17.33 -16.21 8.19
N SER A 109 -16.60 -15.71 7.18
CA SER A 109 -16.07 -14.36 7.21
C SER A 109 -16.44 -13.55 5.98
N PHE A 110 -16.96 -12.34 6.21
CA PHE A 110 -17.15 -11.30 5.22
C PHE A 110 -16.05 -10.24 5.35
N GLN A 111 -15.49 -9.80 4.25
CA GLN A 111 -14.43 -8.81 4.23
C GLN A 111 -14.74 -7.77 3.15
N ALA A 112 -14.40 -6.51 3.39
CA ALA A 112 -14.59 -5.45 2.40
C ALA A 112 -13.60 -4.30 2.61
N TRP A 113 -13.42 -3.48 1.58
CA TRP A 113 -12.81 -2.18 1.74
C TRP A 113 -13.70 -1.26 2.57
N GLN A 114 -13.10 -0.40 3.37
CA GLN A 114 -13.80 0.48 4.31
C GLN A 114 -14.93 1.29 3.68
N ASP A 115 -14.80 1.69 2.42
CA ASP A 115 -15.82 2.46 1.70
C ASP A 115 -17.17 1.73 1.66
N GLY A 116 -17.12 0.43 1.39
CA GLY A 116 -18.32 -0.43 1.32
C GLY A 116 -19.04 -0.58 2.66
N LEU A 117 -18.33 -0.35 3.78
CA LEU A 117 -18.85 -0.51 5.14
C LEU A 117 -19.14 0.83 5.83
N LYS A 118 -18.86 1.95 5.16
CA LYS A 118 -18.79 3.28 5.77
C LYS A 118 -20.04 3.66 6.55
N TYR A 119 -21.22 3.34 6.04
CA TYR A 119 -22.51 3.73 6.61
C TYR A 119 -23.21 2.59 7.36
N SER A 120 -22.58 1.45 7.54
CA SER A 120 -23.07 0.42 8.43
C SER A 120 -22.83 0.79 9.89
N GLU A 121 -23.75 0.37 10.77
CA GLU A 121 -23.67 0.69 12.21
C GLU A 121 -22.47 0.01 12.89
N GLY A 122 -21.99 -1.08 12.34
CA GLY A 122 -20.85 -1.86 12.83
C GLY A 122 -20.91 -3.32 12.40
N GLU A 123 -20.02 -4.14 12.94
CA GLU A 123 -19.91 -5.56 12.65
C GLU A 123 -21.26 -6.30 12.74
N LYS A 124 -22.09 -5.94 13.72
CA LYS A 124 -23.40 -6.58 13.97
C LYS A 124 -24.44 -6.39 12.87
N ALA A 125 -24.23 -5.46 11.95
CA ALA A 125 -25.09 -5.29 10.78
C ALA A 125 -24.90 -6.41 9.73
N PHE A 126 -23.87 -7.23 9.87
CA PHE A 126 -23.49 -8.29 8.93
C PHE A 126 -23.90 -9.65 9.47
N ALA A 127 -24.27 -10.55 8.55
CA ALA A 127 -24.82 -11.87 8.91
C ALA A 127 -23.76 -12.96 9.15
N THR A 128 -22.51 -12.70 8.79
CA THR A 128 -21.40 -13.63 8.99
C THR A 128 -20.88 -13.62 10.43
N GLU A 129 -20.19 -14.67 10.85
CA GLU A 129 -19.59 -14.76 12.19
C GLU A 129 -18.53 -13.68 12.43
N ASN A 130 -17.78 -13.33 11.39
CA ASN A 130 -16.73 -12.32 11.44
C ASN A 130 -16.91 -11.33 10.29
N THR A 131 -16.68 -10.07 10.56
CA THR A 131 -16.63 -9.02 9.53
C THR A 131 -15.32 -8.26 9.60
N ARG A 132 -14.59 -8.27 8.48
CA ARG A 132 -13.28 -7.65 8.37
C ARG A 132 -13.33 -6.41 7.49
N VAL A 133 -12.57 -5.40 7.89
CA VAL A 133 -12.42 -4.16 7.11
C VAL A 133 -10.98 -4.00 6.66
N ASN A 134 -10.75 -3.87 5.36
CA ASN A 134 -9.49 -3.38 4.83
C ASN A 134 -9.46 -1.85 4.93
N PHE A 135 -8.63 -1.35 5.83
CA PHE A 135 -8.48 0.07 6.11
C PHE A 135 -7.35 0.65 5.24
N TRP A 136 -7.67 1.65 4.39
CA TRP A 136 -6.75 2.23 3.40
C TRP A 136 -6.68 3.75 3.39
N ASP A 137 -7.12 4.43 4.47
CA ASP A 137 -6.92 5.86 4.58
C ASP A 137 -5.43 6.22 4.63
N VAL A 138 -5.08 7.25 3.90
CA VAL A 138 -3.74 7.86 3.92
C VAL A 138 -3.51 8.52 5.28
N LEU A 139 -2.32 8.38 5.85
CA LEU A 139 -2.01 8.83 7.21
C LEU A 139 -2.30 10.32 7.41
N TYR A 140 -1.78 11.17 6.54
CA TYR A 140 -1.92 12.62 6.65
C TYR A 140 -3.31 13.14 6.22
N TRP A 141 -4.19 12.28 5.70
CA TRP A 141 -5.61 12.59 5.46
C TRP A 141 -6.52 12.16 6.61
N GLY A 142 -5.95 11.81 7.75
CA GLY A 142 -6.68 11.39 8.94
C GLY A 142 -6.54 9.91 9.28
N GLY A 143 -5.81 9.14 8.48
CA GLY A 143 -5.62 7.70 8.69
C GLY A 143 -4.96 7.35 10.02
N THR A 144 -4.20 8.28 10.64
CA THR A 144 -3.63 8.08 11.97
C THR A 144 -4.68 7.93 13.08
N SER A 145 -5.89 8.44 12.88
CA SER A 145 -6.99 8.41 13.86
C SER A 145 -8.19 7.59 13.41
N SER A 146 -8.58 7.67 12.13
CA SER A 146 -9.80 7.05 11.62
C SER A 146 -9.79 5.51 11.70
N VAL A 147 -8.64 4.88 11.73
CA VAL A 147 -8.50 3.42 11.89
C VAL A 147 -9.16 2.90 13.18
N TYR A 148 -9.10 3.67 14.25
CA TYR A 148 -9.64 3.27 15.55
C TYR A 148 -11.17 3.27 15.60
N GLU A 149 -11.83 4.06 14.74
CA GLU A 149 -13.28 4.07 14.58
C GLU A 149 -13.80 2.70 14.11
N TRP A 150 -13.07 2.04 13.21
CA TRP A 150 -13.42 0.71 12.72
C TRP A 150 -13.31 -0.34 13.81
N SER A 151 -12.23 -0.30 14.60
CA SER A 151 -12.06 -1.18 15.75
C SER A 151 -13.17 -1.01 16.79
N LYS A 152 -13.59 0.23 17.09
CA LYS A 152 -14.70 0.54 17.99
C LYS A 152 -16.06 0.02 17.52
N LYS A 153 -16.27 0.00 16.19
CA LYS A 153 -17.47 -0.59 15.57
C LYS A 153 -17.46 -2.12 15.57
N GLY A 154 -16.44 -2.77 16.15
CA GLY A 154 -16.32 -4.21 16.29
C GLY A 154 -15.65 -4.95 15.16
N TYR A 155 -15.30 -4.28 14.05
CA TYR A 155 -14.65 -4.92 12.91
C TYR A 155 -13.26 -5.47 13.23
N ASP A 156 -12.90 -6.57 12.60
CA ASP A 156 -11.52 -7.03 12.50
C ASP A 156 -10.79 -6.17 11.47
N VAL A 157 -9.91 -5.29 11.94
CA VAL A 157 -9.23 -4.32 11.07
C VAL A 157 -8.01 -4.98 10.41
N ILE A 158 -7.97 -4.95 9.09
CA ILE A 158 -6.78 -5.28 8.30
C ILE A 158 -6.18 -3.96 7.80
N VAL A 159 -4.96 -3.67 8.23
CA VAL A 159 -4.30 -2.43 7.85
C VAL A 159 -3.73 -2.57 6.43
N SER A 160 -4.26 -1.79 5.51
CA SER A 160 -3.87 -1.73 4.10
C SER A 160 -3.41 -0.33 3.73
N ASN A 161 -2.56 0.27 4.56
CA ASN A 161 -2.21 1.68 4.47
C ASN A 161 -1.38 2.00 3.21
N PRO A 162 -1.86 2.91 2.32
CA PRO A 162 -1.20 3.18 1.05
C PRO A 162 0.16 3.87 1.18
N ASP A 163 0.40 4.60 2.28
CA ASP A 163 1.70 5.27 2.47
C ASP A 163 2.85 4.27 2.59
N TYR A 164 2.57 3.05 3.06
CA TYR A 164 3.59 2.07 3.41
C TYR A 164 3.51 0.75 2.65
N VAL A 165 2.30 0.24 2.37
CA VAL A 165 2.15 -1.13 1.86
C VAL A 165 1.49 -1.22 0.48
N TYR A 166 1.27 -0.10 -0.20
CA TYR A 166 0.87 -0.11 -1.60
C TYR A 166 2.11 -0.11 -2.50
N MET A 167 2.26 -1.20 -3.25
CA MET A 167 3.39 -1.45 -4.12
C MET A 167 3.22 -0.85 -5.52
N ASP A 168 2.14 -0.14 -5.81
CA ASP A 168 1.96 0.73 -6.97
C ASP A 168 2.64 2.10 -6.79
N MET A 169 3.03 2.46 -5.56
CA MET A 169 3.90 3.62 -5.33
C MET A 169 5.31 3.37 -5.86
N PRO A 170 6.00 4.38 -6.42
CA PRO A 170 7.36 4.22 -6.90
C PRO A 170 8.33 3.94 -5.74
N TYR A 171 9.45 3.29 -6.05
CA TYR A 171 10.52 3.05 -5.05
C TYR A 171 11.28 4.32 -4.70
N GLU A 172 11.43 5.23 -5.64
CA GLU A 172 12.21 6.48 -5.50
C GLU A 172 11.46 7.66 -6.11
N VAL A 173 11.77 8.85 -5.64
CA VAL A 173 11.30 10.12 -6.23
C VAL A 173 12.13 10.42 -7.48
N ASP A 174 11.92 9.64 -8.52
CA ASP A 174 12.62 9.76 -9.81
C ASP A 174 11.61 9.51 -10.94
N PRO A 175 11.55 10.35 -11.99
CA PRO A 175 10.61 10.17 -13.11
C PRO A 175 10.83 8.88 -13.92
N LYS A 176 11.96 8.21 -13.74
CA LYS A 176 12.25 6.91 -14.35
C LYS A 176 11.77 5.72 -13.52
N GLU A 177 11.35 5.95 -12.28
CA GLU A 177 10.72 4.90 -11.46
C GLU A 177 9.26 4.72 -11.87
N ARG A 178 8.85 3.45 -11.93
CA ARG A 178 7.46 3.05 -12.21
C ARG A 178 6.58 3.27 -10.99
N GLY A 179 5.35 3.68 -11.21
CA GLY A 179 4.33 3.79 -10.17
C GLY A 179 3.60 5.13 -10.18
N TYR A 180 2.56 5.22 -9.36
CA TYR A 180 1.83 6.45 -9.10
C TYR A 180 2.05 6.90 -7.66
N TYR A 181 2.28 8.19 -7.45
CA TYR A 181 2.53 8.78 -6.12
C TYR A 181 1.29 9.51 -5.57
N TRP A 182 0.13 8.89 -5.66
CA TRP A 182 -1.11 9.52 -5.20
C TRP A 182 -1.21 9.60 -3.66
N ALA A 183 -0.71 8.60 -2.93
CA ALA A 183 -0.73 8.57 -1.46
C ALA A 183 0.59 9.06 -0.85
N THR A 184 1.72 8.67 -1.42
CA THR A 184 3.06 9.04 -0.96
C THR A 184 4.01 9.18 -2.14
N ARG A 185 5.08 9.97 -1.98
CA ARG A 185 6.05 10.20 -3.07
C ARG A 185 6.77 8.94 -3.50
N ALA A 186 7.15 8.13 -2.54
CA ALA A 186 7.82 6.86 -2.78
C ALA A 186 7.66 5.93 -1.58
N THR A 187 7.74 4.63 -1.84
CA THR A 187 7.77 3.59 -0.81
C THR A 187 8.83 2.57 -1.18
N ASP A 188 10.00 2.71 -0.60
CA ASP A 188 11.07 1.74 -0.73
C ASP A 188 11.00 0.66 0.38
N THR A 189 11.91 -0.30 0.33
CA THR A 189 12.00 -1.38 1.31
C THR A 189 12.22 -0.86 2.74
N ARG A 190 13.00 0.23 2.90
CA ARG A 190 13.28 0.81 4.21
C ARG A 190 12.04 1.48 4.81
N LYS A 191 11.31 2.25 4.01
CA LYS A 191 10.07 2.88 4.46
C LYS A 191 9.06 1.82 4.86
N MET A 192 8.84 0.81 4.02
CA MET A 192 7.91 -0.28 4.32
C MET A 192 8.29 -1.05 5.59
N PHE A 193 9.59 -1.31 5.81
CA PHE A 193 10.10 -1.93 7.03
C PHE A 193 9.85 -1.07 8.28
N GLY A 194 9.94 0.26 8.16
CA GLY A 194 9.74 1.21 9.25
C GLY A 194 8.28 1.46 9.63
N PHE A 195 7.34 0.74 9.02
CA PHE A 195 5.92 0.88 9.32
C PHE A 195 5.58 0.34 10.70
N ALA A 196 4.82 1.12 11.50
CA ALA A 196 4.25 0.72 12.77
C ALA A 196 2.72 0.52 12.63
N PRO A 197 2.26 -0.68 12.22
CA PRO A 197 0.84 -0.92 11.94
C PRO A 197 -0.05 -0.87 13.17
N GLU A 198 0.44 -1.25 14.36
CA GLU A 198 -0.30 -1.23 15.62
C GLU A 198 -0.39 0.18 16.23
N ASN A 199 0.54 1.07 15.88
CA ASN A 199 0.57 2.46 16.33
C ASN A 199 0.61 3.42 15.13
N MET A 200 -0.53 3.57 14.45
CA MET A 200 -0.63 4.41 13.26
C MET A 200 -0.13 5.85 13.46
N PRO A 201 -0.39 6.52 14.61
CA PRO A 201 0.15 7.85 14.90
C PRO A 201 1.67 7.93 14.89
N GLN A 202 2.39 6.88 15.34
CA GLN A 202 3.85 6.86 15.41
C GLN A 202 4.50 7.14 14.06
N ASN A 203 3.85 6.72 12.97
CA ASN A 203 4.38 6.89 11.62
C ASN A 203 4.54 8.36 11.20
N ALA A 204 3.85 9.30 11.87
CA ALA A 204 4.04 10.73 11.64
C ALA A 204 5.43 11.24 12.06
N GLU A 205 6.14 10.52 12.94
CA GLU A 205 7.50 10.89 13.32
C GLU A 205 8.54 10.44 12.30
N THR A 206 8.26 9.39 11.55
CA THR A 206 9.22 8.74 10.63
C THR A 206 8.88 8.92 9.16
N SER A 207 7.76 9.60 8.84
CA SER A 207 7.29 9.80 7.48
C SER A 207 6.97 11.27 7.20
N VAL A 208 6.67 11.54 5.94
CA VAL A 208 6.22 12.84 5.43
C VAL A 208 4.98 12.62 4.56
N ASP A 209 4.23 13.70 4.31
CA ASP A 209 3.16 13.68 3.34
C ASP A 209 3.69 13.52 1.90
N ARG A 210 2.79 13.46 0.93
CA ARG A 210 3.14 13.33 -0.48
C ARG A 210 4.00 14.49 -1.01
N ASP A 211 3.89 15.66 -0.42
CA ASP A 211 4.62 16.86 -0.85
C ASP A 211 5.94 17.04 -0.10
N GLY A 212 6.25 16.14 0.84
CA GLY A 212 7.48 16.14 1.64
C GLY A 212 7.38 16.93 2.95
N ASN A 213 6.17 17.37 3.33
CA ASN A 213 5.96 18.08 4.59
C ASN A 213 5.71 17.11 5.74
N GLY A 214 6.14 17.50 6.94
CA GLY A 214 5.75 16.81 8.15
C GLY A 214 4.25 16.95 8.44
N PHE A 215 3.68 15.95 9.09
CA PHE A 215 2.31 15.97 9.58
C PHE A 215 2.26 15.50 11.03
N THR A 216 1.12 15.64 11.68
CA THR A 216 0.93 15.16 13.04
C THR A 216 0.06 13.90 13.05
N GLY A 217 0.41 12.95 13.92
CA GLY A 217 -0.33 11.72 14.17
C GLY A 217 -0.85 11.71 15.59
N LYS A 218 -2.15 11.51 15.73
CA LYS A 218 -2.85 11.34 17.00
C LYS A 218 -3.93 10.28 16.81
N GLY A 219 -4.14 9.47 17.80
CA GLY A 219 -5.08 8.37 17.71
C GLY A 219 -5.76 8.06 19.02
N GLU A 220 -6.19 6.84 19.12
CA GLU A 220 -6.84 6.28 20.29
C GLU A 220 -6.32 4.86 20.54
N ILE A 221 -6.81 4.19 21.56
CA ILE A 221 -6.54 2.77 21.79
C ILE A 221 -7.56 1.97 20.98
N ALA A 222 -7.09 1.03 20.18
CA ALA A 222 -7.96 0.08 19.48
C ALA A 222 -8.78 -0.74 20.50
N ALA A 223 -10.04 -0.99 20.20
CA ALA A 223 -10.90 -1.80 21.07
C ALA A 223 -10.43 -3.28 21.12
N LYS A 224 -9.75 -3.72 20.06
CA LYS A 224 -9.05 -5.03 19.97
C LYS A 224 -7.82 -4.86 19.07
N PRO A 225 -6.81 -5.74 19.17
CA PRO A 225 -5.66 -5.73 18.25
C PRO A 225 -6.12 -5.77 16.80
N PHE A 226 -5.39 -5.14 15.90
CA PHE A 226 -5.68 -5.24 14.47
C PHE A 226 -5.46 -6.69 14.00
N TYR A 227 -6.32 -7.13 13.08
CA TYR A 227 -6.31 -8.52 12.61
C TYR A 227 -5.07 -8.86 11.79
N GLY A 228 -4.54 -7.90 11.07
CA GLY A 228 -3.35 -8.10 10.25
C GLY A 228 -3.03 -6.94 9.33
N LEU A 229 -2.05 -7.19 8.47
CA LEU A 229 -1.55 -6.30 7.44
C LEU A 229 -1.81 -6.89 6.07
N SER A 230 -2.20 -6.08 5.11
CA SER A 230 -2.33 -6.49 3.71
C SER A 230 -1.63 -5.51 2.79
N ALA A 231 -0.75 -6.00 1.94
CA ALA A 231 -0.05 -5.23 0.94
C ALA A 231 -0.70 -5.41 -0.44
N GLN A 232 -0.81 -4.34 -1.21
CA GLN A 232 -1.47 -4.31 -2.51
C GLN A 232 -0.53 -3.84 -3.61
N LEU A 233 -0.71 -4.39 -4.80
CA LEU A 233 -0.19 -3.85 -6.05
C LEU A 233 -1.35 -3.59 -7.01
N TRP A 234 -1.68 -2.33 -7.22
CA TRP A 234 -2.61 -1.91 -8.25
C TRP A 234 -1.87 -1.83 -9.60
N SER A 235 -2.50 -2.32 -10.65
CA SER A 235 -1.78 -2.71 -11.86
C SER A 235 -1.81 -1.68 -13.00
N GLU A 236 -2.18 -0.43 -12.75
CA GLU A 236 -2.32 0.60 -13.79
C GLU A 236 -1.04 0.79 -14.61
N THR A 237 0.13 0.62 -13.99
CA THR A 237 1.43 0.77 -14.67
C THR A 237 2.11 -0.55 -14.98
N VAL A 238 1.51 -1.71 -14.64
CA VAL A 238 2.09 -3.04 -14.82
C VAL A 238 1.52 -3.68 -16.09
N ARG A 239 2.39 -4.26 -16.94
CA ARG A 239 2.01 -4.84 -18.23
C ARG A 239 2.56 -6.26 -18.46
N ASN A 240 3.52 -6.70 -17.66
CA ASN A 240 4.14 -8.02 -17.76
C ASN A 240 4.70 -8.47 -16.40
N ASP A 241 5.14 -9.72 -16.33
CA ASP A 241 5.62 -10.35 -15.10
C ASP A 241 6.88 -9.66 -14.55
N GLU A 242 7.82 -9.27 -15.40
CA GLU A 242 9.03 -8.54 -14.98
C GLU A 242 8.70 -7.24 -14.26
N GLN A 243 7.71 -6.50 -14.78
CA GLN A 243 7.26 -5.26 -14.15
C GLN A 243 6.53 -5.52 -12.84
N PHE A 244 5.74 -6.60 -12.77
CA PHE A 244 5.09 -7.05 -11.56
C PHE A 244 6.14 -7.39 -10.49
N GLU A 245 7.06 -8.27 -10.81
CA GLU A 245 8.10 -8.73 -9.89
C GLU A 245 9.01 -7.57 -9.44
N TYR A 246 9.38 -6.68 -10.36
CA TYR A 246 10.11 -5.45 -10.03
C TYR A 246 9.38 -4.58 -9.00
N MET A 247 8.06 -4.42 -9.14
CA MET A 247 7.26 -3.60 -8.21
C MET A 247 7.07 -4.29 -6.86
N VAL A 248 6.97 -5.62 -6.83
CA VAL A 248 6.73 -6.40 -5.62
C VAL A 248 8.03 -6.65 -4.86
N PHE A 249 9.07 -7.13 -5.53
CA PHE A 249 10.30 -7.56 -4.88
C PHE A 249 11.41 -6.49 -4.94
N PRO A 250 12.16 -6.29 -3.84
CA PRO A 250 12.15 -7.09 -2.61
C PRO A 250 11.25 -6.51 -1.49
N ARG A 251 10.54 -5.37 -1.70
CA ARG A 251 9.85 -4.66 -0.60
C ARG A 251 8.71 -5.45 0.04
N VAL A 252 8.10 -6.41 -0.65
CA VAL A 252 7.09 -7.30 -0.05
C VAL A 252 7.65 -8.11 1.13
N LEU A 253 8.96 -8.38 1.14
CA LEU A 253 9.61 -9.05 2.27
C LEU A 253 9.61 -8.17 3.53
N ALA A 254 9.68 -6.84 3.35
CA ALA A 254 9.52 -5.91 4.47
C ALA A 254 8.08 -5.83 4.95
N ALA A 255 7.09 -5.90 4.05
CA ALA A 255 5.68 -6.01 4.44
C ALA A 255 5.42 -7.29 5.24
N ALA A 256 5.98 -8.43 4.80
CA ALA A 256 5.87 -9.70 5.52
C ALA A 256 6.51 -9.60 6.92
N GLU A 257 7.69 -8.99 7.04
CA GLU A 257 8.33 -8.76 8.33
C GLU A 257 7.42 -7.97 9.27
N ARG A 258 6.79 -6.89 8.80
CA ARG A 258 5.85 -6.10 9.60
C ARG A 258 4.55 -6.83 9.95
N ALA A 259 4.09 -7.72 9.07
CA ALA A 259 2.88 -8.50 9.30
C ALA A 259 3.05 -9.61 10.38
N TRP A 260 4.25 -10.15 10.50
CA TRP A 260 4.52 -11.31 11.37
C TRP A 260 5.31 -10.97 12.63
N HIS A 261 5.97 -9.81 12.68
CA HIS A 261 6.85 -9.43 13.76
C HIS A 261 6.60 -8.00 14.22
N ARG A 262 6.14 -7.82 15.45
CA ARG A 262 6.11 -6.52 16.11
C ARG A 262 7.52 -6.18 16.58
N ALA A 263 8.02 -5.02 16.15
CA ALA A 263 9.37 -4.59 16.50
C ALA A 263 9.43 -3.92 17.88
N GLU A 264 10.60 -3.99 18.53
CA GLU A 264 10.83 -3.32 19.83
C GLU A 264 10.71 -1.79 19.77
N TRP A 265 10.98 -1.19 18.60
CA TRP A 265 10.84 0.25 18.38
C TRP A 265 9.39 0.68 18.08
N GLU A 266 8.47 -0.24 17.93
CA GLU A 266 7.04 0.04 17.76
C GLU A 266 6.41 0.24 19.15
N ASN A 267 6.14 1.49 19.49
CA ASN A 267 5.60 1.88 20.79
C ASN A 267 4.14 1.46 20.97
N ASP A 268 3.73 1.17 22.20
CA ASP A 268 2.31 1.18 22.54
C ASP A 268 1.78 2.60 22.50
N TYR A 269 0.65 2.81 21.81
CA TYR A 269 0.05 4.14 21.78
C TYR A 269 -0.50 4.52 23.14
N LYS A 270 -0.18 5.74 23.58
CA LYS A 270 -0.73 6.34 24.81
C LYS A 270 -1.68 7.47 24.44
N VAL A 271 -2.91 7.41 24.93
CA VAL A 271 -3.94 8.43 24.67
C VAL A 271 -3.43 9.83 25.01
N GLY A 272 -3.65 10.76 24.10
CA GLY A 272 -3.20 12.14 24.24
C GLY A 272 -1.79 12.43 23.74
N VAL A 273 -1.02 11.39 23.39
CA VAL A 273 0.29 11.58 22.76
C VAL A 273 0.11 11.96 21.31
N GLU A 274 0.85 12.96 20.87
CA GLU A 274 0.91 13.42 19.48
C GLU A 274 2.30 13.18 18.93
N TYR A 275 2.37 12.50 17.78
CA TYR A 275 3.60 12.26 17.05
C TYR A 275 3.75 13.25 15.92
N SER A 276 4.98 13.70 15.70
CA SER A 276 5.39 14.54 14.57
C SER A 276 6.87 14.32 14.29
N GLN A 277 7.40 14.85 13.22
CA GLN A 277 8.84 14.73 12.93
C GLN A 277 9.75 15.20 14.08
N ASN A 278 9.25 16.06 14.98
CA ASN A 278 9.99 16.65 16.08
C ASN A 278 9.66 16.03 17.46
N SER A 279 8.78 15.03 17.55
CA SER A 279 8.33 14.48 18.83
C SER A 279 9.40 13.67 19.58
N ASN A 280 10.36 13.08 18.86
CA ASN A 280 11.45 12.27 19.43
C ASN A 280 10.99 11.17 20.39
N LEU A 281 9.89 10.52 20.08
CA LEU A 281 9.29 9.44 20.87
C LEU A 281 9.68 8.05 20.37
N VAL A 282 10.08 7.95 19.08
CA VAL A 282 10.49 6.70 18.45
C VAL A 282 11.99 6.48 18.66
N ASP A 283 12.37 5.29 19.10
CA ASP A 283 13.77 4.88 19.13
C ASP A 283 14.29 4.62 17.71
N LYS A 284 14.72 5.71 17.06
CA LYS A 284 15.27 5.67 15.70
C LYS A 284 16.59 4.89 15.61
N ALA A 285 17.33 4.78 16.72
CA ALA A 285 18.57 4.01 16.74
C ALA A 285 18.25 2.49 16.69
N SER A 286 17.28 2.04 17.48
CA SER A 286 16.79 0.66 17.44
C SER A 286 16.18 0.34 16.06
N LEU A 287 15.33 1.20 15.51
CA LEU A 287 14.79 1.04 14.16
C LEU A 287 15.89 0.89 13.09
N ASN A 288 16.92 1.75 13.16
CA ASN A 288 18.04 1.69 12.21
C ASN A 288 18.86 0.39 12.35
N GLN A 289 19.11 -0.04 13.57
CA GLN A 289 19.84 -1.29 13.84
C GLN A 289 19.05 -2.50 13.33
N ASP A 290 17.76 -2.53 13.57
CA ASP A 290 16.87 -3.59 13.14
C ASP A 290 16.78 -3.65 11.61
N TYR A 291 16.57 -2.50 10.96
CA TYR A 291 16.62 -2.42 9.52
C TYR A 291 17.96 -2.88 8.92
N ASN A 292 19.08 -2.52 9.54
CA ASN A 292 20.39 -2.95 9.06
C ASN A 292 20.56 -4.48 9.13
N ARG A 293 20.03 -5.14 10.18
CA ARG A 293 19.99 -6.61 10.26
C ARG A 293 19.14 -7.20 9.12
N PHE A 294 17.94 -6.66 8.92
CA PHE A 294 17.05 -7.07 7.84
C PHE A 294 17.69 -6.88 6.45
N ALA A 295 18.23 -5.69 6.17
CA ALA A 295 18.87 -5.36 4.91
C ALA A 295 20.10 -6.25 4.61
N ASN A 296 20.83 -6.63 5.66
CA ASN A 296 21.97 -7.56 5.53
C ASN A 296 21.51 -8.97 5.16
N VAL A 297 20.48 -9.49 5.79
CA VAL A 297 19.89 -10.80 5.44
C VAL A 297 19.32 -10.75 4.03
N LEU A 298 18.61 -9.68 3.68
CA LEU A 298 18.03 -9.48 2.37
C LEU A 298 19.10 -9.52 1.27
N GLY A 299 20.13 -8.68 1.38
CA GLY A 299 21.18 -8.55 0.37
C GLY A 299 22.11 -9.75 0.28
N GLN A 300 22.48 -10.36 1.42
CA GLN A 300 23.42 -11.48 1.45
C GLN A 300 22.77 -12.84 1.11
N ARG A 301 21.46 -12.97 1.29
CA ARG A 301 20.81 -14.27 1.20
C ARG A 301 19.53 -14.28 0.35
N GLU A 302 18.57 -13.39 0.63
CA GLU A 302 17.24 -13.53 0.05
C GLU A 302 17.21 -13.11 -1.43
N LEU A 303 17.93 -12.05 -1.82
CA LEU A 303 18.02 -11.66 -3.23
C LEU A 303 18.61 -12.78 -4.11
N ALA A 304 19.63 -13.50 -3.60
CA ALA A 304 20.20 -14.64 -4.31
C ALA A 304 19.21 -15.82 -4.46
N LYS A 305 18.30 -16.00 -3.49
CA LYS A 305 17.23 -17.00 -3.59
C LYS A 305 16.20 -16.63 -4.66
N LEU A 306 15.76 -15.35 -4.69
CA LEU A 306 14.85 -14.85 -5.72
C LEU A 306 15.46 -15.09 -7.11
N GLU A 307 16.71 -14.70 -7.30
CA GLU A 307 17.44 -14.86 -8.56
C GLU A 307 17.52 -16.33 -8.99
N LYS A 308 17.89 -17.24 -8.06
CA LYS A 308 17.93 -18.68 -8.30
C LYS A 308 16.55 -19.27 -8.65
N SER A 309 15.49 -18.69 -8.15
CA SER A 309 14.11 -19.11 -8.44
C SER A 309 13.56 -18.49 -9.72
N GLY A 310 14.36 -17.71 -10.45
CA GLY A 310 13.94 -17.04 -11.69
C GLY A 310 13.02 -15.84 -11.46
N ILE A 311 12.90 -15.38 -10.21
CA ILE A 311 12.06 -14.22 -9.85
C ILE A 311 12.88 -12.94 -10.10
N ASP A 312 12.30 -12.00 -10.82
CA ASP A 312 12.89 -10.67 -10.97
C ASP A 312 12.69 -9.83 -9.70
N TYR A 313 13.55 -8.86 -9.51
CA TYR A 313 13.49 -7.95 -8.37
C TYR A 313 14.21 -6.65 -8.66
N ARG A 314 13.79 -5.60 -8.00
CA ARG A 314 14.46 -4.31 -8.12
C ARG A 314 15.79 -4.31 -7.36
N LEU A 315 16.87 -4.07 -8.08
CA LEU A 315 18.14 -3.70 -7.45
C LEU A 315 18.15 -2.21 -7.11
N PRO A 316 18.54 -1.84 -5.87
CA PRO A 316 18.61 -0.43 -5.49
C PRO A 316 19.66 0.30 -6.32
N VAL A 317 19.31 1.49 -6.78
CA VAL A 317 20.27 2.40 -7.40
C VAL A 317 21.29 2.84 -6.33
N PRO A 318 22.60 2.78 -6.59
CA PRO A 318 23.58 3.15 -5.59
C PRO A 318 23.57 4.65 -5.33
N GLY A 319 23.83 5.03 -4.09
CA GLY A 319 24.22 6.39 -3.74
C GLY A 319 25.69 6.61 -4.04
N ALA A 320 26.05 7.82 -4.50
CA ALA A 320 27.44 8.19 -4.72
C ALA A 320 27.69 9.67 -4.51
N LYS A 321 28.94 10.00 -4.16
CA LYS A 321 29.47 11.36 -4.11
C LYS A 321 30.92 11.37 -4.49
N VAL A 322 31.43 12.51 -4.97
CA VAL A 322 32.85 12.74 -5.19
C VAL A 322 33.36 13.67 -4.10
N GLU A 323 34.32 13.20 -3.30
CA GLU A 323 34.97 13.94 -2.23
C GLU A 323 36.48 13.97 -2.48
N ASP A 324 37.09 15.14 -2.54
CA ASP A 324 38.50 15.31 -2.79
C ASP A 324 39.01 14.54 -4.04
N GLY A 325 38.18 14.53 -5.09
CA GLY A 325 38.48 13.83 -6.35
C GLY A 325 38.32 12.28 -6.24
N LYS A 326 37.86 11.75 -5.13
CA LYS A 326 37.62 10.30 -4.94
C LYS A 326 36.12 9.98 -4.97
N LEU A 327 35.78 8.95 -5.70
CA LEU A 327 34.41 8.42 -5.71
C LEU A 327 34.13 7.63 -4.44
N ALA A 328 33.08 7.99 -3.71
CA ALA A 328 32.51 7.22 -2.62
C ALA A 328 31.12 6.71 -3.03
N MET A 329 30.85 5.43 -2.81
CA MET A 329 29.58 4.81 -3.15
C MET A 329 29.03 3.98 -1.99
N ASN A 330 27.73 3.88 -1.92
CA ASN A 330 27.02 2.95 -1.02
C ASN A 330 25.80 2.34 -1.72
N VAL A 331 25.23 1.32 -1.11
CA VAL A 331 24.00 0.66 -1.57
C VAL A 331 23.16 0.21 -0.39
N GLN A 332 21.85 0.17 -0.59
CA GLN A 332 20.87 -0.14 0.45
C GLN A 332 21.04 -1.54 1.04
N PHE A 333 21.43 -2.54 0.22
CA PHE A 333 21.54 -3.94 0.65
C PHE A 333 23.00 -4.42 0.62
N PRO A 334 23.59 -4.75 1.78
CA PRO A 334 24.91 -5.38 1.83
C PRO A 334 24.95 -6.68 0.99
N GLY A 335 26.06 -6.92 0.29
CA GLY A 335 26.20 -8.08 -0.61
C GLY A 335 25.90 -7.79 -2.08
N VAL A 336 25.15 -6.72 -2.37
CA VAL A 336 25.00 -6.21 -3.72
C VAL A 336 26.32 -5.53 -4.15
N LYS A 337 26.80 -5.87 -5.34
CA LYS A 337 28.06 -5.33 -5.88
C LYS A 337 27.83 -3.92 -6.45
N LEU A 338 28.88 -3.12 -6.42
CA LEU A 338 28.85 -1.77 -6.97
C LEU A 338 29.81 -1.66 -8.15
N GLN A 339 29.39 -0.98 -9.20
CA GLN A 339 30.20 -0.70 -10.38
C GLN A 339 30.14 0.78 -10.75
N TYR A 340 31.23 1.29 -11.30
CA TYR A 340 31.33 2.62 -11.88
C TYR A 340 31.93 2.57 -13.28
N SER A 341 31.67 3.60 -14.06
CA SER A 341 32.20 3.79 -15.40
C SER A 341 32.50 5.27 -15.67
N LEU A 342 33.61 5.56 -16.35
CA LEU A 342 33.99 6.91 -16.75
C LEU A 342 33.47 7.28 -18.14
N ASP A 343 32.98 6.32 -18.90
CA ASP A 343 32.51 6.48 -20.28
C ASP A 343 31.09 5.93 -20.55
N GLY A 344 30.44 5.40 -19.51
CA GLY A 344 29.13 4.76 -19.58
C GLY A 344 29.10 3.40 -20.29
N LYS A 345 30.26 2.87 -20.72
CA LYS A 345 30.40 1.63 -21.50
C LYS A 345 31.26 0.59 -20.78
N ASN A 346 32.42 0.98 -20.30
CA ASN A 346 33.36 0.12 -19.61
C ASN A 346 33.13 0.18 -18.10
N TRP A 347 32.75 -0.93 -17.48
CA TRP A 347 32.37 -0.99 -16.08
C TRP A 347 33.46 -1.62 -15.21
N LEU A 348 33.80 -0.95 -14.13
CA LEU A 348 34.79 -1.34 -13.15
C LEU A 348 34.12 -1.63 -11.81
N ASN A 349 34.58 -2.64 -11.09
CA ASN A 349 34.07 -2.93 -9.75
C ASN A 349 34.55 -1.86 -8.77
N TYR A 350 33.63 -1.36 -7.95
CA TYR A 350 33.94 -0.41 -6.89
C TYR A 350 34.30 -1.15 -5.60
N VAL A 351 35.35 -0.70 -4.93
CA VAL A 351 35.80 -1.23 -3.64
C VAL A 351 36.08 -0.04 -2.71
N ASP A 352 35.37 0.04 -1.57
CA ASP A 352 35.39 1.23 -0.72
C ASP A 352 36.77 1.53 -0.09
N ASN A 353 37.57 0.50 0.24
CA ASN A 353 38.93 0.69 0.75
C ASN A 353 39.95 1.08 -0.32
N ALA A 354 39.55 1.09 -1.60
CA ALA A 354 40.37 1.48 -2.74
C ALA A 354 39.61 2.45 -3.67
N ARG A 355 39.05 3.53 -3.09
CA ARG A 355 38.23 4.51 -3.79
C ARG A 355 38.96 5.07 -5.00
N PRO A 356 38.38 4.98 -6.21
CA PRO A 356 39.02 5.48 -7.40
C PRO A 356 39.09 7.02 -7.44
N ASN A 357 40.19 7.55 -7.95
CA ASN A 357 40.27 8.96 -8.33
C ASN A 357 39.47 9.18 -9.62
N VAL A 358 38.60 10.17 -9.61
CA VAL A 358 37.71 10.46 -10.75
C VAL A 358 37.72 11.94 -11.07
N LYS A 359 37.47 12.26 -12.34
CA LYS A 359 37.29 13.64 -12.81
C LYS A 359 36.10 13.67 -13.77
N GLY A 360 35.21 14.65 -13.58
CA GLY A 360 34.01 14.81 -14.41
C GLY A 360 32.88 13.84 -14.02
N GLU A 361 32.05 13.53 -14.99
CA GLU A 361 30.88 12.70 -14.78
C GLU A 361 31.27 11.22 -14.65
N VAL A 362 30.71 10.57 -13.65
CA VAL A 362 30.91 9.15 -13.38
C VAL A 362 29.57 8.44 -13.37
N PHE A 363 29.41 7.43 -14.19
CA PHE A 363 28.24 6.56 -14.24
C PHE A 363 28.37 5.47 -13.18
N ILE A 364 27.26 5.14 -12.51
CA ILE A 364 27.23 4.18 -11.42
C ILE A 364 26.02 3.26 -11.56
N ARG A 365 26.19 2.01 -11.10
CA ARG A 365 25.12 1.03 -10.98
C ARG A 365 25.41 0.02 -9.88
N SER A 366 24.39 -0.63 -9.39
CA SER A 366 24.52 -1.85 -8.60
C SER A 366 24.36 -3.08 -9.47
N VAL A 367 24.93 -4.20 -9.00
CA VAL A 367 24.91 -5.48 -9.71
C VAL A 367 24.59 -6.59 -8.72
N SER A 368 23.79 -7.56 -9.13
CA SER A 368 23.44 -8.71 -8.30
C SER A 368 24.69 -9.54 -7.91
N ALA A 369 24.54 -10.39 -6.91
CA ALA A 369 25.63 -11.24 -6.44
C ALA A 369 26.16 -12.17 -7.57
N THR A 370 25.29 -12.67 -8.44
CA THR A 370 25.66 -13.51 -9.61
C THR A 370 26.28 -12.69 -10.74
N GLY A 371 25.95 -11.42 -10.84
CA GLY A 371 26.36 -10.53 -11.93
C GLY A 371 25.38 -10.45 -13.10
N GLU A 372 24.27 -11.17 -13.03
CA GLU A 372 23.30 -11.27 -14.13
C GLU A 372 22.35 -10.07 -14.21
N LYS A 373 22.05 -9.44 -13.07
CA LYS A 373 21.13 -8.30 -12.98
C LYS A 373 21.85 -7.03 -12.62
N THR A 374 21.40 -5.91 -13.18
CA THR A 374 21.93 -4.57 -12.86
C THR A 374 20.79 -3.63 -12.52
N SER A 375 21.07 -2.65 -11.63
CA SER A 375 20.16 -1.53 -11.43
C SER A 375 20.13 -0.59 -12.64
N ARG A 376 19.20 0.32 -12.62
CA ARG A 376 19.23 1.53 -13.48
C ARG A 376 20.58 2.25 -13.29
N VAL A 377 21.15 2.73 -14.40
CA VAL A 377 22.35 3.57 -14.39
C VAL A 377 21.98 5.00 -13.98
N THR A 378 22.76 5.58 -13.10
CA THR A 378 22.73 7.01 -12.77
C THR A 378 24.13 7.59 -12.84
N SER A 379 24.30 8.89 -12.63
CA SER A 379 25.60 9.54 -12.67
C SER A 379 25.80 10.53 -11.52
N VAL A 380 27.03 10.80 -11.20
CA VAL A 380 27.48 11.81 -10.23
C VAL A 380 28.60 12.66 -10.86
N LYS A 381 28.68 13.93 -10.46
CA LYS A 381 29.72 14.87 -10.89
C LYS A 381 30.48 15.42 -9.70
#